data_8f27f4d57ec2b42f31843fc8dc0da27e
#
_entry.id   8f27f4d57ec2b42f31843fc8dc0da27e
#
_cell.length_a   1.000
_cell.length_b   1.000
_cell.length_c   1.000
_cell.angle_alpha   90.00
_cell.angle_beta   90.00
_cell.angle_gamma   90.00
#
_symmetry.space_group_name_H-M   'P 1'
#
loop_
_entity.id
_entity.type
_entity.pdbx_description
1 polymer ?
#
loop_
_entity_poly.entity_id
_entity_poly.type
_entity_poly.pdbx_seq_one_letter_code
_entity_poly.pdbx_strand_id
1 'polypeptide(L)'
;MKKVITTTALAAALCAASAAQAETIDIGILYTDQSAAATSNIDTKINQLIAFSNQVYSQNGVDITLRLAGKQNLGDYAVTPSEDWLDSVTNSSYVDGLRSDWKADMIAVLGTGQSAGNGLISCGLAWVGQGTNGNLYSSMSSRMYSITAIDCGATTFVHELGHNQGLAHSRKQGDTSGGVYVDGMGHGVQNEFASIMAYPHVYGSATQYDYFSNPGWSVNGIAFGITNQAHAIRTVTATKTSIANFK
;
A
#
# COMPACT_ATOMS: atom_id res chain seq x y z
N MET A 1 67.13 31.03 -21.20
CA MET A 1 66.18 29.89 -21.17
C MET A 1 65.03 30.19 -20.23
N LYS A 2 63.87 30.54 -20.76
CA LYS A 2 62.65 30.82 -19.95
C LYS A 2 61.87 29.50 -19.82
N LYS A 3 61.70 29.01 -18.59
CA LYS A 3 60.79 27.86 -18.30
C LYS A 3 59.33 28.33 -18.30
N VAL A 4 58.52 27.72 -19.18
CA VAL A 4 57.08 27.87 -19.18
C VAL A 4 56.50 26.80 -18.26
N ILE A 5 55.82 27.22 -17.20
CA ILE A 5 55.06 26.32 -16.31
C ILE A 5 53.63 26.31 -16.81
N THR A 6 53.20 25.17 -17.34
CA THR A 6 51.81 24.94 -17.74
C THR A 6 51.04 24.38 -16.54
N THR A 7 50.16 25.17 -15.98
CA THR A 7 49.21 24.76 -14.93
C THR A 7 48.02 24.09 -15.59
N THR A 8 47.87 22.79 -15.43
CA THR A 8 46.68 22.04 -15.84
C THR A 8 45.63 22.18 -14.75
N ALA A 9 44.54 22.90 -15.03
CA ALA A 9 43.38 22.99 -14.15
C ALA A 9 42.57 21.71 -14.29
N LEU A 10 42.50 20.93 -13.23
CA LEU A 10 41.66 19.74 -13.14
C LEU A 10 40.24 20.19 -12.74
N ALA A 11 39.29 20.23 -13.69
CA ALA A 11 37.90 20.51 -13.43
C ALA A 11 37.26 19.26 -12.79
N ALA A 12 36.99 19.31 -11.49
CA ALA A 12 36.20 18.30 -10.80
C ALA A 12 34.73 18.53 -11.16
N ALA A 13 34.16 17.63 -11.99
CA ALA A 13 32.72 17.59 -12.22
C ALA A 13 32.06 16.99 -10.96
N LEU A 14 31.41 17.84 -10.15
CA LEU A 14 30.48 17.37 -9.12
C LEU A 14 29.25 16.81 -9.85
N CYS A 15 29.15 15.49 -9.94
CA CYS A 15 27.88 14.83 -10.19
C CYS A 15 27.01 15.02 -8.94
N ALA A 16 26.14 16.03 -8.94
CA ALA A 16 25.06 16.11 -8.00
C ALA A 16 24.10 14.94 -8.32
N ALA A 17 24.22 13.85 -7.58
CA ALA A 17 23.19 12.85 -7.52
C ALA A 17 21.97 13.54 -6.89
N SER A 18 20.95 13.86 -7.70
CA SER A 18 19.67 14.27 -7.17
C SER A 18 19.13 13.09 -6.36
N ALA A 19 19.11 13.22 -5.04
CA ALA A 19 18.37 12.29 -4.20
C ALA A 19 16.93 12.30 -4.74
N ALA A 20 16.44 11.16 -5.21
CA ALA A 20 15.03 11.04 -5.59
C ALA A 20 14.23 11.39 -4.34
N GLN A 21 13.43 12.47 -4.42
CA GLN A 21 12.58 12.89 -3.33
C GLN A 21 11.46 11.85 -3.19
N ALA A 22 11.16 11.45 -1.96
CA ALA A 22 10.05 10.54 -1.70
C ALA A 22 8.74 11.17 -2.20
N GLU A 23 7.93 10.38 -2.89
CA GLU A 23 6.58 10.80 -3.28
C GLU A 23 5.68 10.87 -2.06
N THR A 24 4.98 11.98 -1.88
CA THR A 24 3.97 12.09 -0.82
C THR A 24 2.62 11.67 -1.36
N ILE A 25 2.02 10.65 -0.74
CA ILE A 25 0.65 10.23 -1.01
C ILE A 25 -0.23 10.72 0.14
N ASP A 26 -1.18 11.56 -0.18
CA ASP A 26 -2.14 12.11 0.76
C ASP A 26 -3.32 11.16 0.94
N ILE A 27 -3.59 10.74 2.19
CA ILE A 27 -4.68 9.83 2.52
C ILE A 27 -5.68 10.48 3.46
N GLY A 28 -6.97 10.40 3.10
CA GLY A 28 -8.08 10.68 4.01
C GLY A 28 -8.51 9.43 4.77
N ILE A 29 -8.74 9.55 6.06
CA ILE A 29 -9.21 8.44 6.90
C ILE A 29 -10.63 8.71 7.36
N LEU A 30 -11.53 7.82 6.99
CA LEU A 30 -12.90 7.77 7.50
C LEU A 30 -12.99 6.69 8.59
N TYR A 31 -13.80 6.90 9.60
CA TYR A 31 -14.04 5.91 10.65
C TYR A 31 -15.48 6.03 11.17
N THR A 32 -15.94 5.04 11.92
CA THR A 32 -17.28 5.00 12.48
C THR A 32 -17.24 5.02 14.01
N ASP A 33 -18.38 5.28 14.65
CA ASP A 33 -18.48 5.19 16.11
C ASP A 33 -18.11 3.79 16.61
N GLN A 34 -18.47 2.74 15.85
CA GLN A 34 -18.14 1.35 16.19
C GLN A 34 -16.64 1.10 16.11
N SER A 35 -15.97 1.54 15.03
CA SER A 35 -14.53 1.39 14.91
C SER A 35 -13.77 2.24 15.95
N ALA A 36 -14.28 3.42 16.29
CA ALA A 36 -13.70 4.24 17.36
C ALA A 36 -13.83 3.56 18.74
N ALA A 37 -14.97 2.92 19.01
CA ALA A 37 -15.20 2.18 20.26
C ALA A 37 -14.36 0.89 20.36
N ALA A 38 -13.92 0.33 19.23
CA ALA A 38 -13.06 -0.85 19.19
C ALA A 38 -11.58 -0.56 19.51
N THR A 39 -11.23 0.68 19.79
CA THR A 39 -9.87 1.10 20.16
C THR A 39 -9.89 2.04 21.37
N SER A 40 -8.81 2.09 22.12
CA SER A 40 -8.69 3.00 23.25
C SER A 40 -8.64 4.48 22.84
N ASN A 41 -8.13 4.77 21.65
CA ASN A 41 -8.05 6.11 21.09
C ASN A 41 -7.90 6.03 19.55
N ILE A 42 -8.90 6.51 18.84
CA ILE A 42 -8.94 6.44 17.37
C ILE A 42 -7.80 7.24 16.71
N ASP A 43 -7.45 8.39 17.28
CA ASP A 43 -6.39 9.24 16.72
C ASP A 43 -5.02 8.56 16.84
N THR A 44 -4.76 7.95 17.99
CA THR A 44 -3.55 7.15 18.18
C THR A 44 -3.51 5.98 17.21
N LYS A 45 -4.63 5.30 17.00
CA LYS A 45 -4.70 4.17 16.04
C LYS A 45 -4.45 4.62 14.62
N ILE A 46 -5.07 5.72 14.17
CA ILE A 46 -4.83 6.29 12.84
C ILE A 46 -3.35 6.63 12.65
N ASN A 47 -2.75 7.34 13.62
CA ASN A 47 -1.34 7.68 13.56
C ASN A 47 -0.42 6.46 13.53
N GLN A 48 -0.76 5.39 14.26
CA GLN A 48 -0.03 4.12 14.21
C GLN A 48 -0.11 3.46 12.82
N LEU A 49 -1.29 3.46 12.18
CA LEU A 49 -1.45 2.89 10.83
C LEU A 49 -0.61 3.65 9.80
N ILE A 50 -0.62 4.98 9.85
CA ILE A 50 0.20 5.84 8.98
C ILE A 50 1.70 5.61 9.24
N ALA A 51 2.13 5.63 10.51
CA ALA A 51 3.53 5.41 10.87
C ALA A 51 4.01 4.01 10.47
N PHE A 52 3.20 2.98 10.71
CA PHE A 52 3.49 1.62 10.28
C PHE A 52 3.62 1.51 8.77
N SER A 53 2.70 2.12 8.00
CA SER A 53 2.79 2.13 6.54
C SER A 53 4.08 2.78 6.04
N ASN A 54 4.45 3.91 6.62
CA ASN A 54 5.71 4.60 6.30
C ASN A 54 6.93 3.75 6.64
N GLN A 55 6.90 3.04 7.78
CA GLN A 55 7.95 2.09 8.13
C GLN A 55 8.02 0.96 7.08
N VAL A 56 6.88 0.40 6.67
CA VAL A 56 6.83 -0.65 5.64
C VAL A 56 7.41 -0.14 4.33
N TYR A 57 7.01 1.03 3.82
CA TYR A 57 7.58 1.58 2.59
C TYR A 57 9.09 1.77 2.70
N SER A 58 9.55 2.39 3.78
CA SER A 58 10.97 2.65 4.01
C SER A 58 11.80 1.36 4.06
N GLN A 59 11.39 0.36 4.84
CA GLN A 59 12.12 -0.90 4.97
C GLN A 59 12.10 -1.74 3.69
N ASN A 60 11.10 -1.50 2.82
CA ASN A 60 11.01 -2.11 1.49
C ASN A 60 11.78 -1.34 0.42
N GLY A 61 12.46 -0.24 0.77
CA GLY A 61 13.21 0.60 -0.16
C GLY A 61 12.32 1.34 -1.16
N VAL A 62 11.07 1.61 -0.78
CA VAL A 62 10.12 2.36 -1.60
C VAL A 62 10.03 3.80 -1.08
N ASP A 63 10.36 4.76 -1.94
CA ASP A 63 10.33 6.20 -1.62
C ASP A 63 8.91 6.73 -1.66
N ILE A 64 8.10 6.35 -0.67
CA ILE A 64 6.75 6.85 -0.41
C ILE A 64 6.71 7.40 1.01
N THR A 65 6.07 8.58 1.17
CA THR A 65 5.60 9.09 2.45
C THR A 65 4.08 9.16 2.41
N LEU A 66 3.41 8.32 3.19
CA LEU A 66 1.98 8.41 3.40
C LEU A 66 1.70 9.51 4.42
N ARG A 67 0.86 10.51 4.06
CA ARG A 67 0.53 11.66 4.90
C ARG A 67 -0.98 11.72 5.15
N LEU A 68 -1.37 11.87 6.41
CA LEU A 68 -2.77 12.08 6.75
C LEU A 68 -3.21 13.47 6.26
N ALA A 69 -4.09 13.51 5.27
CA ALA A 69 -4.65 14.73 4.71
C ALA A 69 -5.89 15.23 5.48
N GLY A 70 -6.68 14.28 5.98
CA GLY A 70 -7.86 14.59 6.78
C GLY A 70 -8.46 13.33 7.41
N LYS A 71 -9.35 13.53 8.37
CA LYS A 71 -10.11 12.44 9.00
C LYS A 71 -11.53 12.87 9.31
N GLN A 72 -12.48 11.94 9.21
CA GLN A 72 -13.89 12.21 9.49
C GLN A 72 -14.56 11.01 10.14
N ASN A 73 -15.31 11.26 11.21
CA ASN A 73 -16.25 10.29 11.75
C ASN A 73 -17.53 10.29 10.91
N LEU A 74 -17.91 9.13 10.43
CA LEU A 74 -19.15 8.92 9.66
C LEU A 74 -20.39 8.75 10.55
N GLY A 75 -20.20 8.58 11.86
CA GLY A 75 -21.29 8.31 12.82
C GLY A 75 -21.54 6.82 13.03
N ASP A 76 -22.75 6.47 13.41
CA ASP A 76 -23.14 5.10 13.81
C ASP A 76 -23.47 4.24 12.57
N TYR A 77 -22.46 3.94 11.77
CA TYR A 77 -22.54 2.97 10.67
C TYR A 77 -21.74 1.72 11.00
N ALA A 78 -22.33 0.55 10.72
CA ALA A 78 -21.66 -0.76 10.85
C ALA A 78 -20.86 -1.09 9.59
N VAL A 79 -19.83 -0.30 9.30
CA VAL A 79 -18.98 -0.53 8.13
C VAL A 79 -18.11 -1.76 8.33
N THR A 80 -18.19 -2.69 7.38
CA THR A 80 -17.38 -3.90 7.33
C THR A 80 -16.71 -4.03 5.95
N PRO A 81 -15.61 -4.78 5.82
CA PRO A 81 -14.99 -5.06 4.52
C PRO A 81 -15.92 -5.91 3.64
N SER A 82 -16.76 -5.25 2.86
CA SER A 82 -17.71 -5.85 1.92
C SER A 82 -17.83 -5.02 0.65
N GLU A 83 -18.20 -5.67 -0.44
CA GLU A 83 -18.38 -5.00 -1.75
C GLU A 83 -19.43 -3.89 -1.65
N ASP A 84 -20.56 -4.13 -0.97
CA ASP A 84 -21.62 -3.14 -0.79
C ASP A 84 -21.11 -1.87 -0.09
N TRP A 85 -20.31 -2.01 0.95
CA TRP A 85 -19.72 -0.87 1.64
C TRP A 85 -18.64 -0.17 0.81
N LEU A 86 -17.80 -0.93 0.10
CA LEU A 86 -16.77 -0.34 -0.76
C LEU A 86 -17.42 0.44 -1.91
N ASP A 87 -18.45 -0.10 -2.54
CA ASP A 87 -19.25 0.59 -3.56
C ASP A 87 -19.94 1.84 -3.00
N SER A 88 -20.58 1.72 -1.83
CA SER A 88 -21.27 2.84 -1.17
C SER A 88 -20.32 4.01 -0.89
N VAL A 89 -19.14 3.74 -0.35
CA VAL A 89 -18.14 4.76 -0.06
C VAL A 89 -17.59 5.38 -1.34
N THR A 90 -17.30 4.56 -2.35
CA THR A 90 -16.74 5.00 -3.64
C THR A 90 -17.71 5.91 -4.40
N ASN A 91 -19.02 5.64 -4.32
CA ASN A 91 -20.05 6.40 -5.03
C ASN A 91 -20.69 7.51 -4.19
N SER A 92 -20.23 7.74 -2.96
CA SER A 92 -20.75 8.77 -2.07
C SER A 92 -20.27 10.17 -2.46
N SER A 93 -21.18 11.05 -2.86
CA SER A 93 -20.86 12.46 -3.11
C SER A 93 -20.32 13.18 -1.87
N TYR A 94 -20.76 12.79 -0.67
CA TYR A 94 -20.24 13.31 0.58
C TYR A 94 -18.76 12.96 0.77
N VAL A 95 -18.40 11.70 0.54
CA VAL A 95 -17.00 11.23 0.65
C VAL A 95 -16.13 11.85 -0.42
N ASP A 96 -16.63 11.99 -1.67
CA ASP A 96 -15.89 12.69 -2.73
C ASP A 96 -15.66 14.18 -2.40
N GLY A 97 -16.64 14.84 -1.77
CA GLY A 97 -16.50 16.18 -1.23
C GLY A 97 -15.35 16.28 -0.21
N LEU A 98 -15.35 15.41 0.81
CA LEU A 98 -14.27 15.34 1.81
C LEU A 98 -12.91 15.08 1.16
N ARG A 99 -12.86 14.12 0.25
CA ARG A 99 -11.63 13.78 -0.49
C ARG A 99 -11.08 14.98 -1.27
N SER A 100 -11.96 15.75 -1.90
CA SER A 100 -11.59 16.94 -2.68
C SER A 100 -11.12 18.09 -1.78
N ASP A 101 -11.81 18.32 -0.65
CA ASP A 101 -11.44 19.33 0.34
C ASP A 101 -10.06 19.09 0.95
N TRP A 102 -9.75 17.82 1.22
CA TRP A 102 -8.47 17.38 1.77
C TRP A 102 -7.38 17.23 0.70
N LYS A 103 -7.73 17.27 -0.58
CA LYS A 103 -6.85 16.91 -1.70
C LYS A 103 -6.22 15.53 -1.49
N ALA A 104 -7.01 14.60 -1.00
CA ALA A 104 -6.52 13.26 -0.68
C ALA A 104 -6.46 12.37 -1.93
N ASP A 105 -5.29 11.80 -2.20
CA ASP A 105 -5.08 10.85 -3.30
C ASP A 105 -5.85 9.55 -3.07
N MET A 106 -5.94 9.12 -1.81
CA MET A 106 -6.57 7.88 -1.38
C MET A 106 -7.54 8.13 -0.22
N ILE A 107 -8.55 7.30 -0.10
CA ILE A 107 -9.44 7.23 1.07
C ILE A 107 -9.40 5.82 1.66
N ALA A 108 -9.16 5.71 2.95
CA ALA A 108 -9.34 4.47 3.69
C ALA A 108 -10.41 4.62 4.75
N VAL A 109 -11.32 3.64 4.82
CA VAL A 109 -12.35 3.57 5.86
C VAL A 109 -11.93 2.55 6.91
N LEU A 110 -11.95 2.96 8.16
CA LEU A 110 -11.76 2.07 9.29
C LEU A 110 -13.12 1.56 9.76
N GLY A 111 -13.40 0.30 9.47
CA GLY A 111 -14.59 -0.43 9.91
C GLY A 111 -14.25 -1.46 10.98
N THR A 112 -15.11 -2.46 11.13
CA THR A 112 -14.89 -3.64 12.00
C THR A 112 -14.87 -4.92 11.18
N GLY A 113 -14.22 -5.96 11.68
CA GLY A 113 -14.13 -7.25 11.00
C GLY A 113 -15.49 -7.92 10.84
N GLN A 114 -15.66 -8.63 9.73
CA GLN A 114 -16.87 -9.41 9.44
C GLN A 114 -16.52 -10.89 9.34
N SER A 115 -17.37 -11.75 9.91
CA SER A 115 -17.18 -13.20 9.76
C SER A 115 -17.26 -13.59 8.28
N ALA A 116 -16.19 -14.25 7.79
CA ALA A 116 -16.12 -14.83 6.45
C ALA A 116 -16.45 -16.33 6.42
N GLY A 117 -16.94 -16.87 7.55
CA GLY A 117 -17.20 -18.31 7.72
C GLY A 117 -15.94 -19.10 8.10
N ASN A 118 -16.14 -20.34 8.52
CA ASN A 118 -15.06 -21.27 8.90
C ASN A 118 -14.04 -20.71 9.92
N GLY A 119 -14.47 -19.77 10.79
CA GLY A 119 -13.58 -19.12 11.77
C GLY A 119 -12.68 -18.04 11.18
N LEU A 120 -12.86 -17.69 9.91
CA LEU A 120 -12.14 -16.60 9.25
C LEU A 120 -12.88 -15.27 9.42
N ILE A 121 -12.12 -14.18 9.41
CA ILE A 121 -12.62 -12.81 9.45
C ILE A 121 -12.17 -12.10 8.17
N SER A 122 -13.08 -11.40 7.51
CA SER A 122 -12.74 -10.43 6.46
C SER A 122 -12.17 -9.20 7.14
N CYS A 123 -10.89 -8.94 6.90
CA CYS A 123 -10.14 -7.87 7.54
C CYS A 123 -9.99 -6.62 6.68
N GLY A 124 -10.13 -6.75 5.37
CA GLY A 124 -10.01 -5.63 4.46
C GLY A 124 -10.61 -5.91 3.09
N LEU A 125 -10.84 -4.85 2.33
CA LEU A 125 -11.27 -4.89 0.95
C LEU A 125 -10.89 -3.57 0.26
N ALA A 126 -10.33 -3.64 -0.93
CA ALA A 126 -9.98 -2.47 -1.71
C ALA A 126 -10.18 -2.70 -3.22
N TRP A 127 -10.32 -1.62 -3.97
CA TRP A 127 -10.20 -1.70 -5.42
C TRP A 127 -8.76 -2.02 -5.81
N VAL A 128 -8.60 -2.95 -6.75
CA VAL A 128 -7.28 -3.23 -7.33
C VAL A 128 -6.98 -2.21 -8.42
N GLY A 129 -5.94 -1.40 -8.21
CA GLY A 129 -5.45 -0.43 -9.17
C GLY A 129 -5.12 -1.09 -10.52
N GLN A 130 -5.69 -0.58 -11.61
CA GLN A 130 -5.47 -1.10 -12.96
C GLN A 130 -4.60 -0.14 -13.78
N GLY A 131 -3.76 -0.70 -14.63
CA GLY A 131 -2.84 0.11 -15.40
C GLY A 131 -2.03 -0.69 -16.40
N THR A 132 -1.01 -0.06 -16.96
CA THR A 132 -0.10 -0.70 -17.90
C THR A 132 1.30 -0.10 -17.80
N ASN A 133 2.32 -0.90 -18.04
CA ASN A 133 3.72 -0.44 -18.08
C ASN A 133 4.15 0.40 -16.88
N GLY A 134 3.69 0.06 -15.68
CA GLY A 134 4.05 0.76 -14.45
C GLY A 134 3.20 1.99 -14.11
N ASN A 135 2.24 2.36 -14.96
CA ASN A 135 1.37 3.51 -14.72
C ASN A 135 -0.06 3.05 -14.48
N LEU A 136 -0.70 3.61 -13.47
CA LEU A 136 -2.14 3.47 -13.28
C LEU A 136 -2.91 4.25 -14.35
N TYR A 137 -4.05 3.71 -14.78
CA TYR A 137 -4.96 4.48 -15.62
C TYR A 137 -5.51 5.68 -14.84
N SER A 138 -5.67 6.82 -15.51
CA SER A 138 -6.22 8.04 -14.89
C SER A 138 -7.61 7.83 -14.28
N SER A 139 -8.41 6.93 -14.85
CA SER A 139 -9.72 6.54 -14.30
C SER A 139 -9.64 5.89 -12.93
N MET A 140 -8.47 5.35 -12.53
CA MET A 140 -8.29 4.78 -11.21
C MET A 140 -8.29 5.84 -10.10
N SER A 141 -8.12 7.12 -10.43
CA SER A 141 -8.30 8.20 -9.46
C SER A 141 -9.65 8.13 -8.72
N SER A 142 -10.72 7.68 -9.38
CA SER A 142 -12.05 7.49 -8.78
C SER A 142 -12.22 6.15 -8.04
N ARG A 143 -11.18 5.31 -7.96
CA ARG A 143 -11.19 3.98 -7.34
C ARG A 143 -10.14 3.81 -6.23
N MET A 144 -9.53 4.90 -5.75
CA MET A 144 -8.54 4.87 -4.68
C MET A 144 -9.22 4.81 -3.31
N TYR A 145 -9.99 3.76 -3.09
CA TYR A 145 -10.75 3.53 -1.86
C TYR A 145 -10.46 2.14 -1.31
N SER A 146 -10.38 2.05 0.01
CA SER A 146 -10.21 0.80 0.75
C SER A 146 -11.01 0.81 2.06
N ILE A 147 -11.33 -0.36 2.57
CA ILE A 147 -11.91 -0.57 3.90
C ILE A 147 -10.96 -1.50 4.66
N THR A 148 -10.62 -1.15 5.89
CA THR A 148 -9.81 -1.97 6.79
C THR A 148 -10.51 -2.11 8.12
N ALA A 149 -10.64 -3.34 8.61
CA ALA A 149 -11.14 -3.60 9.94
C ALA A 149 -10.10 -3.18 11.00
N ILE A 150 -10.50 -2.31 11.91
CA ILE A 150 -9.61 -1.72 12.93
C ILE A 150 -9.12 -2.75 13.96
N ASP A 151 -9.86 -3.81 14.15
CA ASP A 151 -9.59 -4.96 15.00
C ASP A 151 -8.66 -6.00 14.38
N CYS A 152 -8.30 -5.81 13.11
CA CYS A 152 -7.25 -6.58 12.43
C CYS A 152 -5.86 -5.92 12.57
N GLY A 153 -4.82 -6.62 12.14
CA GLY A 153 -3.43 -6.14 12.23
C GLY A 153 -3.13 -4.94 11.32
N ALA A 154 -2.12 -4.15 11.66
CA ALA A 154 -1.71 -3.00 10.84
C ALA A 154 -1.22 -3.41 9.44
N THR A 155 -0.71 -4.62 9.27
CA THR A 155 -0.33 -5.19 7.96
C THR A 155 -1.52 -5.24 7.00
N THR A 156 -2.76 -5.46 7.49
CA THR A 156 -3.97 -5.40 6.66
C THR A 156 -4.16 -4.02 6.04
N PHE A 157 -3.95 -2.95 6.80
CA PHE A 157 -4.08 -1.60 6.25
C PHE A 157 -3.14 -1.37 5.06
N VAL A 158 -1.87 -1.76 5.19
CA VAL A 158 -0.88 -1.67 4.09
C VAL A 158 -1.23 -2.60 2.93
N HIS A 159 -1.80 -3.77 3.22
CA HIS A 159 -2.29 -4.72 2.22
C HIS A 159 -3.37 -4.08 1.34
N GLU A 160 -4.36 -3.43 1.94
CA GLU A 160 -5.43 -2.77 1.19
C GLU A 160 -4.92 -1.58 0.36
N LEU A 161 -3.98 -0.79 0.90
CA LEU A 161 -3.29 0.22 0.10
C LEU A 161 -2.50 -0.41 -1.06
N GLY A 162 -1.92 -1.59 -0.85
CA GLY A 162 -1.25 -2.37 -1.89
C GLY A 162 -2.17 -2.73 -3.05
N HIS A 163 -3.42 -3.10 -2.78
CA HIS A 163 -4.43 -3.31 -3.83
C HIS A 163 -4.66 -2.02 -4.63
N ASN A 164 -4.89 -0.89 -3.97
CA ASN A 164 -5.01 0.40 -4.67
C ASN A 164 -3.78 0.72 -5.53
N GLN A 165 -2.59 0.31 -5.10
CA GLN A 165 -1.33 0.46 -5.83
C GLN A 165 -1.17 -0.55 -7.00
N GLY A 166 -2.15 -1.42 -7.23
CA GLY A 166 -2.16 -2.38 -8.33
C GLY A 166 -1.60 -3.76 -8.01
N LEU A 167 -1.50 -4.10 -6.72
CA LEU A 167 -1.08 -5.44 -6.30
C LEU A 167 -2.27 -6.41 -6.23
N ALA A 168 -2.00 -7.67 -6.51
CA ALA A 168 -2.90 -8.80 -6.30
C ALA A 168 -2.34 -9.76 -5.24
N HIS A 169 -3.17 -10.68 -4.76
CA HIS A 169 -2.73 -11.73 -3.85
C HIS A 169 -1.73 -12.68 -4.52
N SER A 170 -1.30 -13.67 -3.77
CA SER A 170 -0.42 -14.69 -4.31
C SER A 170 -1.13 -15.64 -5.27
N ARG A 171 -0.39 -16.24 -6.20
CA ARG A 171 -0.92 -17.24 -7.14
C ARG A 171 -1.53 -18.45 -6.43
N LYS A 172 -1.03 -18.80 -5.24
CA LYS A 172 -1.58 -19.90 -4.43
C LYS A 172 -2.99 -19.58 -3.88
N GLN A 173 -3.34 -18.29 -3.80
CA GLN A 173 -4.69 -17.82 -3.43
C GLN A 173 -5.64 -17.74 -4.62
N GLY A 174 -5.17 -18.01 -5.84
CA GLY A 174 -5.98 -18.06 -7.06
C GLY A 174 -5.79 -16.86 -8.00
N ASP A 175 -5.09 -15.81 -7.59
CA ASP A 175 -4.81 -14.68 -8.47
C ASP A 175 -3.82 -15.06 -9.57
N THR A 176 -3.98 -14.48 -10.74
CA THR A 176 -3.17 -14.82 -11.93
C THR A 176 -2.29 -13.66 -12.39
N SER A 177 -2.63 -12.43 -12.01
CA SER A 177 -1.94 -11.19 -12.43
C SER A 177 -2.17 -10.08 -11.43
N GLY A 178 -1.16 -9.23 -11.21
CA GLY A 178 -1.36 -7.90 -10.66
C GLY A 178 -2.07 -6.97 -11.66
N GLY A 179 -2.56 -5.83 -11.16
CA GLY A 179 -3.35 -4.89 -11.96
C GLY A 179 -2.54 -3.99 -12.87
N VAL A 180 -1.22 -3.85 -12.65
CA VAL A 180 -0.32 -2.97 -13.43
C VAL A 180 0.81 -3.77 -14.09
N TYR A 181 1.44 -4.64 -13.33
CA TYR A 181 2.37 -5.64 -13.82
C TYR A 181 1.86 -7.04 -13.48
N VAL A 182 2.05 -7.98 -14.37
CA VAL A 182 1.63 -9.39 -14.18
C VAL A 182 2.24 -10.00 -12.91
N ASP A 183 3.44 -9.56 -12.54
CA ASP A 183 4.18 -9.99 -11.35
C ASP A 183 3.96 -9.12 -10.12
N GLY A 184 3.04 -8.15 -10.17
CA GLY A 184 2.64 -7.32 -9.02
C GLY A 184 1.82 -8.11 -7.99
N MET A 185 2.37 -9.18 -7.44
CA MET A 185 1.66 -10.19 -6.67
C MET A 185 2.36 -10.52 -5.36
N GLY A 186 1.59 -11.00 -4.39
CA GLY A 186 2.11 -11.59 -3.16
C GLY A 186 2.89 -12.89 -3.39
N HIS A 187 3.73 -13.23 -2.43
CA HIS A 187 4.50 -14.47 -2.39
C HIS A 187 4.53 -15.06 -1.00
N GLY A 188 4.55 -16.37 -0.93
CA GLY A 188 4.77 -17.10 0.31
C GLY A 188 5.36 -18.48 0.03
N VAL A 189 5.99 -19.05 1.03
CA VAL A 189 6.57 -20.39 1.00
C VAL A 189 6.02 -21.22 2.17
N GLN A 190 5.65 -22.46 1.87
CA GLN A 190 4.98 -23.36 2.81
C GLN A 190 5.78 -23.51 4.11
N ASN A 191 5.13 -23.20 5.23
CA ASN A 191 5.67 -23.26 6.60
C ASN A 191 6.87 -22.33 6.87
N GLU A 192 7.18 -21.42 5.95
CA GLU A 192 8.31 -20.49 6.08
C GLU A 192 7.80 -19.06 6.27
N PHE A 193 7.32 -18.46 5.20
CA PHE A 193 6.88 -17.05 5.24
C PHE A 193 5.73 -16.74 4.28
N ALA A 194 5.08 -15.60 4.55
CA ALA A 194 4.17 -14.93 3.64
C ALA A 194 4.51 -13.42 3.57
N SER A 195 4.50 -12.84 2.37
CA SER A 195 4.63 -11.40 2.14
C SER A 195 3.30 -10.69 2.44
N ILE A 196 3.29 -9.35 2.48
CA ILE A 196 2.09 -8.53 2.77
C ILE A 196 0.88 -8.96 1.93
N MET A 197 1.05 -9.17 0.62
CA MET A 197 -0.04 -9.56 -0.28
C MET A 197 -0.30 -11.08 -0.33
N ALA A 198 0.15 -11.83 0.68
CA ALA A 198 -0.08 -13.28 0.77
C ALA A 198 -0.63 -13.64 2.15
N TYR A 199 -1.72 -14.44 2.19
CA TYR A 199 -2.31 -14.87 3.45
C TYR A 199 -1.50 -15.99 4.09
N PRO A 200 -0.96 -15.82 5.31
CA PRO A 200 -0.09 -16.82 5.92
C PRO A 200 -0.75 -18.18 6.08
N HIS A 201 -2.05 -18.23 6.41
CA HIS A 201 -2.79 -19.51 6.59
C HIS A 201 -2.86 -20.38 5.32
N VAL A 202 -2.72 -19.77 4.12
CA VAL A 202 -2.64 -20.49 2.84
C VAL A 202 -1.31 -21.25 2.71
N TYR A 203 -0.31 -20.85 3.49
CA TYR A 203 1.04 -21.41 3.52
C TYR A 203 1.33 -22.20 4.82
N GLY A 204 0.30 -22.74 5.43
CA GLY A 204 0.43 -23.56 6.65
C GLY A 204 0.79 -22.73 7.89
N SER A 205 1.93 -23.00 8.51
CA SER A 205 2.45 -22.25 9.66
C SER A 205 3.41 -21.12 9.28
N ALA A 206 3.26 -20.54 8.09
CA ALA A 206 4.12 -19.48 7.60
C ALA A 206 4.04 -18.22 8.48
N THR A 207 5.18 -17.57 8.72
CA THR A 207 5.25 -16.28 9.41
C THR A 207 4.89 -15.16 8.44
N GLN A 208 3.97 -14.27 8.84
CA GLN A 208 3.70 -13.02 8.10
C GLN A 208 4.87 -12.06 8.29
N TYR A 209 5.45 -11.59 7.21
CA TYR A 209 6.46 -10.53 7.22
C TYR A 209 5.87 -9.23 6.65
N ASP A 210 6.27 -8.09 7.24
CA ASP A 210 5.85 -6.76 6.80
C ASP A 210 6.67 -6.28 5.59
N TYR A 211 6.82 -7.18 4.63
CA TYR A 211 7.55 -6.97 3.38
C TYR A 211 6.70 -7.35 2.17
N PHE A 212 6.81 -6.53 1.14
CA PHE A 212 6.29 -6.86 -0.20
C PHE A 212 7.21 -7.88 -0.88
N SER A 213 6.67 -8.71 -1.76
CA SER A 213 7.47 -9.68 -2.50
C SER A 213 8.55 -9.01 -3.34
N ASN A 214 9.77 -9.54 -3.25
CA ASN A 214 10.93 -9.05 -3.99
C ASN A 214 11.88 -10.22 -4.31
N PRO A 215 12.10 -10.57 -5.60
CA PRO A 215 13.03 -11.63 -5.99
C PRO A 215 14.50 -11.37 -5.61
N GLY A 216 14.86 -10.11 -5.36
CA GLY A 216 16.20 -9.71 -4.95
C GLY A 216 16.49 -9.91 -3.46
N TRP A 217 15.49 -10.33 -2.67
CA TRP A 217 15.62 -10.56 -1.23
C TRP A 217 15.45 -12.02 -0.88
N SER A 218 15.89 -12.40 0.31
CA SER A 218 15.71 -13.74 0.83
C SER A 218 15.48 -13.72 2.34
N VAL A 219 14.72 -14.72 2.82
CA VAL A 219 14.54 -15.06 4.22
C VAL A 219 15.05 -16.48 4.41
N ASN A 220 15.96 -16.70 5.35
CA ASN A 220 16.61 -18.00 5.58
C ASN A 220 17.21 -18.65 4.30
N GLY A 221 17.70 -17.83 3.36
CA GLY A 221 18.24 -18.30 2.08
C GLY A 221 17.17 -18.64 1.02
N ILE A 222 15.89 -18.46 1.32
CA ILE A 222 14.78 -18.67 0.38
C ILE A 222 14.37 -17.31 -0.21
N ALA A 223 14.27 -17.23 -1.54
CA ALA A 223 13.90 -15.99 -2.23
C ALA A 223 12.50 -15.48 -1.78
N PHE A 224 12.41 -14.16 -1.49
CA PHE A 224 11.18 -13.53 -1.01
C PHE A 224 10.27 -13.05 -2.15
N GLY A 225 10.48 -13.54 -3.33
CA GLY A 225 9.70 -13.30 -4.54
C GLY A 225 10.20 -14.19 -5.67
N ILE A 226 9.53 -14.12 -6.81
CA ILE A 226 9.89 -14.92 -8.00
C ILE A 226 9.89 -13.98 -9.21
N THR A 227 11.01 -13.91 -9.92
CA THR A 227 11.15 -13.09 -11.14
C THR A 227 10.01 -13.39 -12.13
N ASN A 228 9.35 -12.34 -12.62
CA ASN A 228 8.21 -12.39 -13.53
C ASN A 228 6.96 -13.10 -12.98
N GLN A 229 6.90 -13.41 -11.67
CA GLN A 229 5.74 -14.06 -11.06
C GLN A 229 5.25 -13.39 -9.77
N ALA A 230 6.18 -12.90 -8.92
CA ALA A 230 5.85 -12.24 -7.66
C ALA A 230 6.93 -11.20 -7.32
N HIS A 231 6.69 -9.95 -7.69
CA HIS A 231 7.58 -8.81 -7.49
C HIS A 231 6.78 -7.54 -7.19
N ALA A 232 6.10 -7.53 -6.05
CA ALA A 232 5.21 -6.45 -5.64
C ALA A 232 5.92 -5.09 -5.51
N ILE A 233 7.16 -5.07 -4.99
CA ILE A 233 7.95 -3.82 -4.87
C ILE A 233 8.07 -3.08 -6.20
N ARG A 234 8.25 -3.79 -7.31
CA ARG A 234 8.31 -3.20 -8.64
C ARG A 234 7.05 -2.39 -8.96
N THR A 235 5.88 -2.96 -8.65
CA THR A 235 4.59 -2.30 -8.90
C THR A 235 4.41 -1.08 -8.01
N VAL A 236 4.61 -1.21 -6.69
CA VAL A 236 4.47 -0.10 -5.73
C VAL A 236 5.39 1.06 -6.08
N THR A 237 6.65 0.77 -6.44
CA THR A 237 7.63 1.79 -6.85
C THR A 237 7.20 2.50 -8.13
N ALA A 238 6.64 1.78 -9.11
CA ALA A 238 6.25 2.35 -10.39
C ALA A 238 4.99 3.22 -10.28
N THR A 239 4.01 2.81 -9.46
CA THR A 239 2.70 3.48 -9.38
C THR A 239 2.65 4.68 -8.43
N LYS A 240 3.67 4.88 -7.59
CA LYS A 240 3.70 5.93 -6.56
C LYS A 240 3.41 7.33 -7.11
N THR A 241 4.07 7.72 -8.21
CA THR A 241 3.90 9.03 -8.82
C THR A 241 2.50 9.19 -9.46
N SER A 242 1.92 8.14 -10.02
CA SER A 242 0.55 8.20 -10.54
C SER A 242 -0.44 8.51 -9.42
N ILE A 243 -0.27 7.87 -8.25
CA ILE A 243 -1.17 8.06 -7.10
C ILE A 243 -1.00 9.44 -6.50
N ALA A 244 0.24 9.88 -6.25
CA ALA A 244 0.55 11.20 -5.67
C ALA A 244 0.07 12.40 -6.52
N ASN A 245 -0.49 12.15 -7.70
CA ASN A 245 -1.03 13.16 -8.60
C ASN A 245 -2.53 12.96 -8.92
N PHE A 246 -3.24 12.19 -8.11
CA PHE A 246 -4.68 11.96 -8.32
C PHE A 246 -5.57 13.08 -7.78
N LYS A 247 -5.06 13.96 -6.88
CA LYS A 247 -5.79 15.15 -6.33
C LYS A 247 -4.93 16.38 -6.13
#